data_80699a7239c0e8ffd951849ba09170ff
#
_entry.id   80699a7239c0e8ffd951849ba09170ff
#
_cell.length_a   1.000
_cell.length_b   1.000
_cell.length_c   1.000
_cell.angle_alpha   90.00
_cell.angle_beta   90.00
_cell.angle_gamma   90.00
#
_symmetry.space_group_name_H-M   'P 1'
#
loop_
_entity.id
_entity.type
_entity.pdbx_description
1 polymer ?
#
loop_
_entity_poly.entity_id
_entity_poly.type
_entity_poly.pdbx_seq_one_letter_code
_entity_poly.pdbx_strand_id
1 'polypeptide(L)'
;MDFDFLSPIDDRLLAHNLMLPEQVIGRNFLIHTQKDGIPELTDVRVAVVSLEPRLVKGEPLHLRFRQQFYQLFVGNWDFTCADLGVLHSGDHPKDTLFALKTLVKELHQRNIFTIVVGGEQENTLG
;
A
#
# COMPACT_ATOMS: atom_id res chain seq x y z
N MET A 1 -4.93 -15.00 7.06
CA MET A 1 -5.13 -13.57 7.20
C MET A 1 -5.90 -13.06 5.99
N ASP A 2 -7.01 -12.42 6.24
CA ASP A 2 -7.95 -12.03 5.19
C ASP A 2 -7.99 -10.50 5.09
N PHE A 3 -7.49 -9.97 3.97
CA PHE A 3 -7.49 -8.54 3.70
C PHE A 3 -8.25 -8.24 2.42
N ASP A 4 -9.42 -8.84 2.27
CA ASP A 4 -10.24 -8.67 1.07
C ASP A 4 -10.63 -7.22 0.81
N PHE A 5 -10.57 -6.37 1.82
CA PHE A 5 -10.89 -4.95 1.68
C PHE A 5 -9.76 -4.15 1.03
N LEU A 6 -8.60 -4.75 0.81
CA LEU A 6 -7.50 -4.09 0.11
C LEU A 6 -7.58 -4.35 -1.38
N SER A 7 -7.44 -3.30 -2.17
CA SER A 7 -7.39 -3.40 -3.63
C SER A 7 -5.95 -3.50 -4.11
N PRO A 8 -5.72 -4.30 -5.17
CA PRO A 8 -4.36 -4.45 -5.71
C PRO A 8 -3.90 -3.18 -6.42
N ILE A 9 -2.60 -3.14 -6.71
CA ILE A 9 -1.98 -2.04 -7.43
C ILE A 9 -2.41 -2.09 -8.89
N ASP A 10 -2.63 -0.93 -9.48
CA ASP A 10 -3.04 -0.78 -10.88
C ASP A 10 -2.00 -1.41 -11.82
N ASP A 11 -2.47 -2.19 -12.78
CA ASP A 11 -1.59 -2.89 -13.72
C ASP A 11 -0.73 -1.93 -14.55
N ARG A 12 -1.20 -0.70 -14.77
CA ARG A 12 -0.42 0.30 -15.52
C ARG A 12 0.83 0.71 -14.75
N LEU A 13 0.75 0.78 -13.42
CA LEU A 13 1.93 1.04 -12.60
C LEU A 13 2.91 -0.12 -12.65
N LEU A 14 2.42 -1.34 -12.65
CA LEU A 14 3.28 -2.52 -12.74
C LEU A 14 4.01 -2.57 -14.07
N ALA A 15 3.32 -2.28 -15.17
CA ALA A 15 3.93 -2.22 -16.49
C ALA A 15 5.01 -1.13 -16.54
N HIS A 16 4.74 0.02 -15.95
CA HIS A 16 5.70 1.12 -15.91
C HIS A 16 6.95 0.74 -15.09
N ASN A 17 6.77 0.01 -13.99
CA ASN A 17 7.89 -0.43 -13.15
C ASN A 17 8.92 -1.23 -13.92
N LEU A 18 8.48 -2.03 -14.90
CA LEU A 18 9.40 -2.84 -15.69
C LEU A 18 10.36 -2.00 -16.54
N MET A 19 10.05 -0.72 -16.73
CA MET A 19 10.88 0.22 -17.49
C MET A 19 11.82 1.03 -16.59
N LEU A 20 11.73 0.85 -15.27
CA LEU A 20 12.53 1.59 -14.31
C LEU A 20 13.86 0.88 -14.01
N PRO A 21 14.86 1.61 -13.51
CA PRO A 21 16.12 0.97 -13.08
C PRO A 21 15.88 -0.08 -12.00
N GLU A 22 16.79 -1.04 -11.89
CA GLU A 22 16.62 -2.16 -10.96
C GLU A 22 16.66 -1.74 -9.49
N GLN A 23 17.24 -0.60 -9.17
CA GLN A 23 17.46 -0.17 -7.78
C GLN A 23 16.31 0.65 -7.19
N VAL A 24 15.21 0.80 -7.91
CA VAL A 24 14.09 1.60 -7.41
C VAL A 24 13.10 0.74 -6.62
N ILE A 25 12.29 1.43 -5.80
CA ILE A 25 11.31 0.78 -4.92
C ILE A 25 10.33 -0.07 -5.73
N GLY A 26 9.84 0.43 -6.86
CA GLY A 26 8.87 -0.31 -7.68
C GLY A 26 9.38 -1.65 -8.20
N ARG A 27 10.70 -1.87 -8.23
CA ARG A 27 11.31 -3.11 -8.68
C ARG A 27 11.74 -4.02 -7.53
N ASN A 28 11.65 -3.55 -6.29
CA ASN A 28 12.20 -4.29 -5.14
C ASN A 28 11.18 -4.60 -4.05
N PHE A 29 10.08 -3.86 -3.99
CA PHE A 29 9.02 -4.17 -3.03
C PHE A 29 8.21 -5.38 -3.52
N LEU A 30 7.73 -6.18 -2.58
CA LEU A 30 6.67 -7.14 -2.87
C LEU A 30 5.38 -6.35 -3.04
N ILE A 31 4.63 -6.63 -4.10
CA ILE A 31 3.47 -5.81 -4.47
C ILE A 31 2.22 -6.67 -4.56
N HIS A 32 1.13 -6.16 -3.96
CA HIS A 32 -0.20 -6.76 -4.09
C HIS A 32 -0.69 -6.53 -5.53
N THR A 33 -0.80 -7.59 -6.30
CA THR A 33 -1.25 -7.51 -7.70
C THR A 33 -2.56 -8.25 -7.88
N GLN A 34 -3.30 -7.88 -8.91
CA GLN A 34 -4.54 -8.56 -9.24
C GLN A 34 -4.29 -10.03 -9.59
N LYS A 35 -3.17 -10.29 -10.26
CA LYS A 35 -2.81 -11.63 -10.70
C LYS A 35 -2.39 -12.53 -9.54
N ASP A 36 -1.54 -12.03 -8.67
CA ASP A 36 -0.91 -12.84 -7.63
C ASP A 36 -1.49 -12.62 -6.23
N GLY A 37 -2.32 -11.60 -6.06
CA GLY A 37 -2.92 -11.29 -4.75
C GLY A 37 -1.93 -10.65 -3.80
N ILE A 38 -2.24 -10.75 -2.52
CA ILE A 38 -1.40 -10.20 -1.45
C ILE A 38 -0.13 -11.06 -1.34
N PRO A 39 1.06 -10.42 -1.31
CA PRO A 39 2.31 -11.19 -1.24
C PRO A 39 2.46 -11.92 0.09
N GLU A 40 3.33 -12.91 0.10
CA GLU A 40 3.69 -13.62 1.32
C GLU A 40 4.42 -12.66 2.27
N LEU A 41 3.95 -12.58 3.51
CA LEU A 41 4.44 -11.58 4.47
C LEU A 41 5.47 -12.12 5.47
N THR A 42 5.92 -13.35 5.30
CA THR A 42 6.79 -14.02 6.27
C THR A 42 8.05 -13.21 6.62
N ASP A 43 8.71 -12.67 5.61
CA ASP A 43 9.96 -11.92 5.80
C ASP A 43 9.79 -10.41 5.71
N VAL A 44 8.54 -9.94 5.61
CA VAL A 44 8.25 -8.52 5.48
C VAL A 44 8.37 -7.83 6.85
N ARG A 45 9.02 -6.67 6.87
CA ARG A 45 9.14 -5.86 8.08
C ARG A 45 8.44 -4.52 7.97
N VAL A 46 8.24 -4.02 6.75
CA VAL A 46 7.55 -2.74 6.51
C VAL A 46 6.52 -2.96 5.42
N ALA A 47 5.31 -2.49 5.66
CA ALA A 47 4.21 -2.56 4.70
C ALA A 47 3.64 -1.17 4.46
N VAL A 48 3.34 -0.88 3.20
CA VAL A 48 2.75 0.39 2.78
C VAL A 48 1.31 0.15 2.35
N VAL A 49 0.42 1.01 2.82
CA VAL A 49 -1.00 1.01 2.45
C VAL A 49 -1.40 2.45 2.16
N SER A 50 -2.13 2.68 1.08
CA SER A 50 -2.67 4.00 0.81
C SER A 50 -4.17 4.02 1.08
N LEU A 51 -4.65 5.15 1.62
CA LEU A 51 -6.07 5.41 1.81
C LEU A 51 -6.55 6.27 0.66
N GLU A 52 -7.55 5.79 -0.09
CA GLU A 52 -8.10 6.54 -1.19
C GLU A 52 -9.36 7.25 -0.72
N PRO A 53 -9.44 8.59 -0.83
CA PRO A 53 -10.63 9.32 -0.45
C PRO A 53 -11.84 8.89 -1.27
N ARG A 54 -13.02 8.98 -0.68
CA ARG A 54 -14.26 8.62 -1.36
C ARG A 54 -14.51 9.47 -2.58
N LEU A 55 -14.24 10.77 -2.47
CA LEU A 55 -14.42 11.74 -3.56
C LEU A 55 -13.08 12.31 -3.94
N VAL A 56 -12.68 12.10 -5.17
CA VAL A 56 -11.38 12.57 -5.67
C VAL A 56 -11.62 13.38 -6.94
N LYS A 57 -11.05 14.58 -6.98
CA LYS A 57 -11.02 15.38 -8.20
C LYS A 57 -9.69 15.11 -8.89
N GLY A 58 -9.76 14.74 -10.16
CA GLY A 58 -8.58 14.46 -10.95
C GLY A 58 -8.07 13.06 -10.74
N GLU A 59 -6.76 12.89 -10.86
CA GLU A 59 -6.13 11.58 -10.75
C GLU A 59 -6.21 11.07 -9.32
N PRO A 60 -6.53 9.77 -9.12
CA PRO A 60 -6.60 9.20 -7.77
C PRO A 60 -5.30 9.32 -7.01
N LEU A 61 -5.40 9.49 -5.69
CA LEU A 61 -4.25 9.64 -4.82
C LEU A 61 -3.31 8.43 -4.92
N HIS A 62 -3.88 7.21 -4.96
CA HIS A 62 -3.06 6.00 -4.98
C HIS A 62 -2.18 5.92 -6.23
N LEU A 63 -2.64 6.46 -7.36
CA LEU A 63 -1.84 6.51 -8.57
C LEU A 63 -0.75 7.58 -8.49
N ARG A 64 -1.14 8.80 -8.06
CA ARG A 64 -0.20 9.92 -7.95
C ARG A 64 0.93 9.61 -6.99
N PHE A 65 0.58 9.04 -5.84
CA PHE A 65 1.57 8.66 -4.84
C PHE A 65 2.57 7.64 -5.41
N ARG A 66 2.05 6.58 -6.03
CA ARG A 66 2.92 5.49 -6.48
C ARG A 66 3.74 5.83 -7.70
N GLN A 67 3.26 6.73 -8.55
CA GLN A 67 4.06 7.20 -9.67
C GLN A 67 5.37 7.83 -9.21
N GLN A 68 5.35 8.51 -8.07
CA GLN A 68 6.54 9.11 -7.49
C GLN A 68 7.31 8.14 -6.61
N PHE A 69 6.59 7.41 -5.76
CA PHE A 69 7.17 6.52 -4.77
C PHE A 69 7.99 5.41 -5.41
N TYR A 70 7.47 4.79 -6.45
CA TYR A 70 8.13 3.66 -7.09
C TYR A 70 9.42 4.03 -7.81
N GLN A 71 9.62 5.30 -8.11
CA GLN A 71 10.83 5.78 -8.77
C GLN A 71 11.98 6.09 -7.81
N LEU A 72 11.71 6.09 -6.51
CA LEU A 72 12.75 6.35 -5.52
C LEU A 72 13.68 5.15 -5.40
N PHE A 73 14.96 5.42 -5.17
CA PHE A 73 15.94 4.35 -4.97
C PHE A 73 15.75 3.69 -3.61
N VAL A 74 15.96 2.37 -3.57
CA VAL A 74 15.92 1.66 -2.29
C VAL A 74 17.14 2.02 -1.46
N GLY A 75 16.97 2.01 -0.14
CA GLY A 75 18.06 2.27 0.78
C GLY A 75 18.87 1.01 1.08
N ASN A 76 19.86 1.16 1.95
CA ASN A 76 20.74 0.07 2.36
C ASN A 76 20.17 -0.71 3.55
N TRP A 77 18.90 -1.05 3.47
CA TRP A 77 18.29 -1.87 4.52
C TRP A 77 18.31 -3.35 4.10
N ASP A 78 18.32 -4.23 5.10
CA ASP A 78 18.39 -5.67 4.90
C ASP A 78 17.09 -6.39 5.22
N PHE A 79 15.95 -5.71 5.10
CA PHE A 79 14.63 -6.28 5.33
C PHE A 79 13.78 -6.12 4.08
N THR A 80 12.74 -6.94 4.00
CA THR A 80 11.80 -6.91 2.87
C THR A 80 10.64 -5.97 3.17
N CYS A 81 10.25 -5.20 2.17
CA CYS A 81 9.12 -4.30 2.22
C CYS A 81 8.04 -4.76 1.26
N ALA A 82 6.79 -4.46 1.59
CA ALA A 82 5.64 -4.81 0.76
C ALA A 82 4.72 -3.61 0.56
N ASP A 83 4.14 -3.52 -0.63
CA ASP A 83 3.07 -2.57 -0.92
C ASP A 83 1.77 -3.37 -0.94
N LEU A 84 0.94 -3.19 0.06
CA LEU A 84 -0.28 -3.98 0.22
C LEU A 84 -1.46 -3.41 -0.57
N GLY A 85 -1.28 -2.24 -1.18
CA GLY A 85 -2.30 -1.71 -2.07
C GLY A 85 -3.12 -0.60 -1.46
N VAL A 86 -4.40 -0.58 -1.81
CA VAL A 86 -5.27 0.56 -1.58
C VAL A 86 -6.44 0.17 -0.71
N LEU A 87 -6.68 0.95 0.33
CA LEU A 87 -7.91 0.87 1.14
C LEU A 87 -8.81 2.02 0.70
N HIS A 88 -9.91 1.70 0.04
CA HIS A 88 -10.87 2.71 -0.39
C HIS A 88 -11.79 3.10 0.76
N SER A 89 -12.04 4.38 0.91
CA SER A 89 -13.00 4.87 1.89
C SER A 89 -14.40 4.38 1.53
N GLY A 90 -15.06 3.72 2.49
CA GLY A 90 -16.42 3.26 2.31
C GLY A 90 -17.43 4.39 2.50
N ASP A 91 -18.72 4.02 2.46
CA ASP A 91 -19.79 4.97 2.67
C ASP A 91 -19.81 5.51 4.10
N HIS A 92 -19.27 4.75 5.04
CA HIS A 92 -19.24 5.14 6.45
C HIS A 92 -17.80 5.27 6.91
N PRO A 93 -17.38 6.46 7.39
CA PRO A 93 -16.00 6.65 7.88
C PRO A 93 -15.61 5.67 8.99
N LYS A 94 -16.56 5.24 9.80
CA LYS A 94 -16.28 4.27 10.88
C LYS A 94 -15.82 2.93 10.33
N ASP A 95 -16.36 2.50 9.19
CA ASP A 95 -15.98 1.22 8.59
C ASP A 95 -14.55 1.28 8.05
N THR A 96 -14.19 2.41 7.45
CA THR A 96 -12.83 2.62 6.96
C THR A 96 -11.83 2.60 8.11
N LEU A 97 -12.15 3.30 9.20
CA LEU A 97 -11.29 3.35 10.37
C LEU A 97 -11.15 1.97 11.00
N PHE A 98 -12.24 1.22 11.08
CA PHE A 98 -12.22 -0.13 11.63
C PHE A 98 -11.32 -1.04 10.79
N ALA A 99 -11.46 -0.99 9.47
CA ALA A 99 -10.63 -1.80 8.57
C ALA A 99 -9.15 -1.45 8.73
N LEU A 100 -8.83 -0.15 8.82
CA LEU A 100 -7.46 0.30 8.98
C LEU A 100 -6.88 -0.18 10.31
N LYS A 101 -7.63 -0.05 11.40
CA LYS A 101 -7.16 -0.51 12.71
C LYS A 101 -6.95 -2.01 12.72
N THR A 102 -7.84 -2.77 12.10
CA THR A 102 -7.71 -4.22 12.01
C THR A 102 -6.44 -4.60 11.26
N LEU A 103 -6.19 -3.93 10.13
CA LEU A 103 -5.00 -4.18 9.33
C LEU A 103 -3.72 -3.89 10.12
N VAL A 104 -3.65 -2.71 10.73
CA VAL A 104 -2.46 -2.29 11.48
C VAL A 104 -2.20 -3.26 12.63
N LYS A 105 -3.24 -3.66 13.33
CA LYS A 105 -3.12 -4.60 14.45
C LYS A 105 -2.58 -5.96 13.97
N GLU A 106 -3.12 -6.49 12.88
CA GLU A 106 -2.67 -7.76 12.32
C GLU A 106 -1.21 -7.70 11.92
N LEU A 107 -0.82 -6.62 11.23
CA LEU A 107 0.56 -6.47 10.81
C LEU A 107 1.50 -6.29 12.00
N HIS A 108 1.06 -5.54 13.00
CA HIS A 108 1.86 -5.35 14.22
C HIS A 108 2.10 -6.69 14.94
N GLN A 109 1.09 -7.55 14.98
CA GLN A 109 1.24 -8.88 15.59
C GLN A 109 2.24 -9.76 14.85
N ARG A 110 2.52 -9.43 13.58
CA ARG A 110 3.52 -10.12 12.75
C ARG A 110 4.85 -9.39 12.75
N ASN A 111 5.02 -8.39 13.60
CA ASN A 111 6.22 -7.55 13.68
C ASN A 111 6.47 -6.78 12.38
N ILE A 112 5.38 -6.33 11.75
CA ILE A 112 5.46 -5.52 10.53
C ILE A 112 5.04 -4.10 10.87
N PHE A 113 5.91 -3.13 10.55
CA PHE A 113 5.61 -1.71 10.70
C PHE A 113 4.77 -1.25 9.51
N THR A 114 3.67 -0.55 9.76
CA THR A 114 2.75 -0.12 8.71
C THR A 114 2.90 1.36 8.46
N ILE A 115 3.09 1.71 7.19
CA ILE A 115 3.10 3.10 6.72
C ILE A 115 1.79 3.33 5.99
N VAL A 116 1.00 4.30 6.48
CA VAL A 116 -0.29 4.65 5.88
C VAL A 116 -0.14 5.98 5.18
N VAL A 117 -0.51 6.03 3.90
CA VAL A 117 -0.36 7.22 3.06
C VAL A 117 -1.73 7.72 2.64
N GLY A 118 -1.95 9.03 2.80
CA GLY A 118 -3.14 9.69 2.30
C GLY A 118 -4.33 9.59 3.21
N GLY A 119 -5.50 9.75 2.60
CA GLY A 119 -6.75 9.73 3.34
C GLY A 119 -7.20 11.12 3.78
N GLU A 120 -8.40 11.18 4.34
CA GLU A 120 -8.90 12.40 4.93
C GLU A 120 -8.28 12.62 6.30
N GLN A 121 -8.25 13.86 6.74
CA GLN A 121 -7.56 14.24 7.97
C GLN A 121 -8.01 13.41 9.17
N GLU A 122 -9.28 13.12 9.28
CA GLU A 122 -9.82 12.32 10.39
C GLU A 122 -9.37 10.87 10.36
N ASN A 123 -8.91 10.39 9.21
CA ASN A 123 -8.44 9.01 9.05
C ASN A 123 -6.93 8.87 9.30
N THR A 124 -6.22 9.98 9.38
CA THR A 124 -4.77 9.96 9.52
C THR A 124 -4.30 9.98 10.97
N LEU A 125 -5.22 10.07 11.89
CA LEU A 125 -4.92 10.15 13.32
C LEU A 125 -4.86 8.77 13.96
N GLY A 126 -4.62 7.76 13.20
CA GLY A 126 -4.58 6.40 13.68
C GLY A 126 -3.69 6.10 14.85
#